data_41d7c0adfe68a1b18793ff4f1db1cdda
#
_entry.id   41d7c0adfe68a1b18793ff4f1db1cdda
#
_cell.length_a   1.000
_cell.length_b   1.000
_cell.length_c   1.000
_cell.angle_alpha   90.00
_cell.angle_beta   90.00
_cell.angle_gamma   90.00
#
_symmetry.space_group_name_H-M   'P 1'
#
loop_
_entity.id
_entity.type
_entity.pdbx_description
1 polymer ?
#
loop_
_entity_poly.entity_id
_entity_poly.type
_entity_poly.pdbx_seq_one_letter_code
_entity_poly.pdbx_strand_id
1 'polypeptide(L)'
;MQPAYYEDFKEIKKKIWSMLDDAVTNRSSQFRIPVFICGDQKDFDGRIVVLRKSDQSNNLIQFHSDIRSDKIAKLKSNKNASMLFYDKEEKIQVRLKVECNINH
;
A
#
# COMPACT_ATOMS: atom_id res chain seq x y z
N MET A 1 8.15 12.56 -23.42
CA MET A 1 9.51 12.30 -22.94
C MET A 1 9.44 11.54 -21.62
N GLN A 2 10.22 10.49 -21.52
CA GLN A 2 10.25 9.71 -20.30
C GLN A 2 11.20 10.36 -19.28
N PRO A 3 10.76 10.57 -18.06
CA PRO A 3 11.64 11.13 -17.03
C PRO A 3 12.83 10.21 -16.75
N ALA A 4 13.98 10.82 -16.45
CA ALA A 4 15.22 10.08 -16.21
C ALA A 4 15.10 9.05 -15.08
N TYR A 5 14.28 9.30 -14.08
CA TYR A 5 14.15 8.38 -12.96
C TYR A 5 13.49 7.05 -13.34
N TYR A 6 12.82 6.96 -14.48
CA TYR A 6 12.29 5.68 -14.96
C TYR A 6 13.38 4.73 -15.42
N GLU A 7 14.57 5.23 -15.67
CA GLU A 7 15.70 4.42 -16.09
C GLU A 7 16.49 3.84 -14.91
N ASP A 8 16.22 4.34 -13.69
CA ASP A 8 16.93 3.90 -12.49
C ASP A 8 15.95 3.34 -11.47
N PHE A 9 15.76 2.03 -11.50
CA PHE A 9 14.82 1.35 -10.62
C PHE A 9 15.21 1.43 -9.14
N LYS A 10 16.48 1.54 -8.82
CA LYS A 10 16.94 1.66 -7.43
C LYS A 10 16.52 3.00 -6.84
N GLU A 11 16.67 4.07 -7.62
CA GLU A 11 16.26 5.40 -7.18
C GLU A 11 14.76 5.51 -7.04
N ILE A 12 14.00 4.91 -7.94
CA ILE A 12 12.53 4.88 -7.86
C ILE A 12 12.09 4.14 -6.60
N LYS A 13 12.66 2.98 -6.35
CA LYS A 13 12.33 2.19 -5.16
C LYS A 13 12.66 2.94 -3.88
N LYS A 14 13.80 3.59 -3.84
CA LYS A 14 14.22 4.40 -2.71
C LYS A 14 13.25 5.55 -2.45
N LYS A 15 12.82 6.23 -3.52
CA LYS A 15 11.85 7.32 -3.40
C LYS A 15 10.51 6.81 -2.88
N ILE A 16 10.03 5.67 -3.36
CA ILE A 16 8.77 5.09 -2.91
C ILE A 16 8.84 4.80 -1.41
N TRP A 17 9.91 4.16 -0.93
CA TRP A 17 10.05 3.87 0.50
C TRP A 17 10.16 5.14 1.34
N SER A 18 10.83 6.17 0.81
CA SER A 18 10.90 7.47 1.48
C SER A 18 9.51 8.08 1.64
N MET A 19 8.67 8.00 0.61
CA MET A 19 7.30 8.51 0.66
C MET A 19 6.44 7.70 1.63
N LEU A 20 6.64 6.38 1.68
CA LEU A 20 5.93 5.52 2.63
C LEU A 20 6.33 5.86 4.08
N ASP A 21 7.62 6.03 4.33
CA ASP A 21 8.11 6.39 5.67
C ASP A 21 7.55 7.75 6.13
N ASP A 22 7.55 8.73 5.24
CA ASP A 22 6.95 10.04 5.53
C ASP A 22 5.47 9.90 5.86
N ALA A 23 4.76 9.07 5.10
CA ALA A 23 3.31 8.93 5.24
C ALA A 23 2.88 8.36 6.59
N VAL A 24 3.74 7.60 7.25
CA VAL A 24 3.42 7.02 8.56
C VAL A 24 3.20 8.10 9.61
N THR A 25 3.94 9.19 9.55
CA THR A 25 3.87 10.26 10.55
C THR A 25 3.28 11.56 10.02
N ASN A 26 3.36 11.80 8.71
CA ASN A 26 2.87 13.04 8.10
C ASN A 26 1.41 12.90 7.69
N ARG A 27 0.51 13.52 8.48
CA ARG A 27 -0.93 13.44 8.23
C ARG A 27 -1.36 14.09 6.92
N SER A 28 -0.53 14.94 6.34
CA SER A 28 -0.82 15.60 5.06
C SER A 28 -0.39 14.77 3.86
N SER A 29 0.36 13.70 4.07
CA SER A 29 0.82 12.87 2.97
C SER A 29 -0.34 12.10 2.36
N GLN A 30 -0.43 12.14 1.03
CA GLN A 30 -1.44 11.40 0.30
C GLN A 30 -1.17 9.89 0.32
N PHE A 31 0.08 9.48 0.54
CA PHE A 31 0.43 8.06 0.69
C PHE A 31 -0.04 7.47 2.03
N ARG A 32 -0.51 8.30 2.96
CA ARG A 32 -1.01 7.83 4.24
C ARG A 32 -2.32 7.05 4.13
N ILE A 33 -3.11 7.30 3.08
CA ILE A 33 -4.44 6.74 2.91
C ILE A 33 -4.56 6.00 1.57
N PRO A 34 -3.81 4.90 1.40
CA PRO A 34 -3.91 4.12 0.17
C PRO A 34 -5.23 3.38 0.07
N VAL A 35 -5.55 2.94 -1.14
CA VAL A 35 -6.67 2.02 -1.36
C VAL A 35 -6.15 0.60 -1.24
N PHE A 36 -6.77 -0.19 -0.37
CA PHE A 36 -6.47 -1.60 -0.20
C PHE A 36 -7.52 -2.42 -0.93
N ILE A 37 -7.08 -3.32 -1.81
CA ILE A 37 -7.96 -4.11 -2.68
C ILE A 37 -7.69 -5.58 -2.41
N CYS A 38 -8.72 -6.32 -2.02
CA CYS A 38 -8.62 -7.75 -1.79
C CYS A 38 -9.86 -8.46 -2.32
N GLY A 39 -9.79 -9.78 -2.36
CA GLY A 39 -10.90 -10.59 -2.83
C GLY A 39 -10.44 -11.69 -3.77
N ASP A 40 -11.40 -12.34 -4.39
CA ASP A 40 -11.14 -13.36 -5.39
C ASP A 40 -11.76 -12.95 -6.73
N GLN A 41 -11.83 -13.89 -7.67
CA GLN A 41 -12.33 -13.60 -9.01
C GLN A 41 -13.81 -13.19 -9.04
N LYS A 42 -14.56 -13.51 -8.00
CA LYS A 42 -16.01 -13.29 -7.95
C LYS A 42 -16.40 -12.13 -7.05
N ASP A 43 -15.58 -11.81 -6.07
CA ASP A 43 -15.95 -10.87 -5.04
C ASP A 43 -14.73 -10.04 -4.64
N PHE A 44 -14.74 -8.78 -5.06
CA PHE A 44 -13.66 -7.83 -4.79
C PHE A 44 -14.12 -6.80 -3.78
N ASP A 45 -13.19 -6.32 -2.97
CA ASP A 45 -13.44 -5.25 -2.01
C ASP A 45 -12.29 -4.25 -2.05
N GLY A 46 -12.62 -2.97 -2.20
CA GLY A 46 -11.64 -1.90 -2.17
C GLY A 46 -11.99 -0.91 -1.09
N ARG A 47 -11.03 -0.58 -0.24
CA ARG A 47 -11.23 0.35 0.87
C ARG A 47 -10.03 1.24 1.06
N ILE A 48 -10.28 2.45 1.55
CA ILE A 48 -9.20 3.32 2.02
C ILE A 48 -8.80 2.85 3.41
N VAL A 49 -7.51 2.68 3.61
CA VAL A 49 -6.94 2.31 4.91
C VAL A 49 -5.91 3.36 5.31
N VAL A 50 -5.49 3.38 6.56
CA VAL A 50 -4.49 4.32 7.05
C VAL A 50 -3.19 3.58 7.29
N LEU A 51 -2.14 4.00 6.59
CA LEU A 51 -0.81 3.42 6.75
C LEU A 51 -0.29 3.71 8.15
N ARG A 52 0.15 2.68 8.86
CA ARG A 52 0.59 2.80 10.26
C ARG A 52 2.08 2.55 10.43
N LYS A 53 2.69 1.76 9.57
CA LYS A 53 4.10 1.42 9.68
C LYS A 53 4.66 1.09 8.30
N SER A 54 5.91 1.47 8.08
CA SER A 54 6.69 1.03 6.94
C SER A 54 8.04 0.53 7.43
N ASP A 55 8.55 -0.53 6.82
CA ASP A 55 9.82 -1.14 7.18
C ASP A 55 10.48 -1.67 5.92
N GLN A 56 11.36 -0.87 5.36
CA GLN A 56 12.03 -1.22 4.11
C GLN A 56 12.93 -2.45 4.26
N SER A 57 13.58 -2.59 5.40
CA SER A 57 14.50 -3.70 5.65
C SER A 57 13.80 -5.05 5.57
N ASN A 58 12.56 -5.12 6.03
CA ASN A 58 11.75 -6.34 6.01
C ASN A 58 10.73 -6.34 4.88
N ASN A 59 10.75 -5.33 4.03
CA ASN A 59 9.83 -5.20 2.90
C ASN A 59 8.37 -5.28 3.35
N LEU A 60 8.04 -4.51 4.39
CA LEU A 60 6.78 -4.64 5.11
C LEU A 60 6.10 -3.29 5.30
N ILE A 61 4.78 -3.28 5.13
CA ILE A 61 3.93 -2.16 5.52
C ILE A 61 2.78 -2.69 6.37
N GLN A 62 2.24 -1.84 7.23
CA GLN A 62 1.20 -2.23 8.17
C GLN A 62 0.09 -1.19 8.21
N PHE A 63 -1.13 -1.66 8.26
CA PHE A 63 -2.30 -0.84 8.54
C PHE A 63 -3.24 -1.60 9.47
N HIS A 64 -4.18 -0.87 10.08
CA HIS A 64 -5.16 -1.47 10.99
C HIS A 64 -6.50 -1.61 10.30
N SER A 65 -7.25 -2.65 10.68
CA SER A 65 -8.57 -2.92 10.14
C SER A 65 -9.43 -3.58 11.21
N ASP A 66 -10.74 -3.42 11.08
CA ASP A 66 -11.70 -4.11 11.94
C ASP A 66 -11.67 -5.61 11.59
N ILE A 67 -11.38 -6.43 12.60
CA ILE A 67 -11.29 -7.88 12.43
C ILE A 67 -12.62 -8.50 12.00
N ARG A 68 -13.74 -7.82 12.24
CA ARG A 68 -15.07 -8.31 11.86
C ARG A 68 -15.46 -7.90 10.45
N SER A 69 -14.63 -7.17 9.73
CA SER A 69 -14.95 -6.73 8.38
C SER A 69 -14.92 -7.91 7.39
N ASP A 70 -15.68 -7.78 6.31
CA ASP A 70 -15.70 -8.78 5.24
C ASP A 70 -14.32 -8.94 4.60
N LYS A 71 -13.52 -7.89 4.63
CA LYS A 71 -12.15 -7.89 4.13
C LYS A 71 -11.31 -8.95 4.84
N ILE A 72 -11.48 -9.11 6.15
CA ILE A 72 -10.73 -10.11 6.92
C ILE A 72 -11.10 -11.52 6.46
N ALA A 73 -12.37 -11.79 6.26
CA ALA A 73 -12.82 -13.10 5.76
C ALA A 73 -12.22 -13.40 4.38
N LYS A 74 -12.19 -12.41 3.50
CA LYS A 74 -11.60 -12.56 2.17
C LYS A 74 -10.11 -12.84 2.22
N LEU A 75 -9.39 -12.20 3.14
CA LEU A 75 -7.96 -12.41 3.31
C LEU A 75 -7.63 -13.80 3.87
N LYS A 76 -8.52 -14.38 4.65
CA LYS A 76 -8.31 -15.75 5.15
C LYS A 76 -8.38 -16.77 4.02
N SER A 77 -9.19 -16.53 3.01
CA SER A 77 -9.29 -17.41 1.85
C SER A 77 -8.27 -17.09 0.77
N ASN A 78 -7.86 -15.82 0.65
CA ASN A 78 -6.86 -15.40 -0.32
C ASN A 78 -6.00 -14.28 0.27
N LYS A 79 -4.75 -14.61 0.58
CA LYS A 79 -3.81 -13.67 1.20
C LYS A 79 -3.26 -12.63 0.24
N ASN A 80 -3.43 -12.81 -1.06
CA ASN A 80 -2.92 -11.86 -2.04
C ASN A 80 -3.85 -10.67 -2.17
N ALA A 81 -3.26 -9.49 -2.19
CA ALA A 81 -3.99 -8.24 -2.30
C ALA A 81 -3.17 -7.23 -3.07
N SER A 82 -3.79 -6.09 -3.36
CA SER A 82 -3.13 -4.97 -4.01
C SER A 82 -3.34 -3.71 -3.19
N MET A 83 -2.37 -2.82 -3.22
CA MET A 83 -2.50 -1.50 -2.61
C MET A 83 -2.18 -0.45 -3.65
N LEU A 84 -3.01 0.58 -3.71
CA LEU A 84 -2.85 1.69 -4.64
C LEU A 84 -2.58 2.96 -3.86
N PHE A 85 -1.44 3.57 -4.14
CA PHE A 85 -1.03 4.85 -3.58
C PHE A 85 -1.00 5.88 -4.69
N TYR A 86 -1.44 7.08 -4.41
CA TYR A 86 -1.34 8.17 -5.37
C TYR A 86 -1.03 9.48 -4.68
N ASP A 87 -0.04 10.19 -5.21
CA ASP A 87 0.31 11.53 -4.77
C ASP A 87 0.13 12.48 -5.97
N LYS A 88 -0.88 13.33 -5.89
CA LYS A 88 -1.21 14.20 -7.03
C LYS A 88 -0.22 15.36 -7.19
N GLU A 89 0.47 15.77 -6.13
CA GLU A 89 1.46 16.83 -6.21
C GLU A 89 2.72 16.34 -6.92
N GLU A 90 3.18 15.15 -6.54
CA GLU A 90 4.33 14.52 -7.18
C GLU A 90 3.95 13.82 -8.48
N LYS A 91 2.66 13.60 -8.70
CA LYS A 91 2.13 12.87 -9.86
C LYS A 91 2.69 11.45 -9.94
N ILE A 92 2.78 10.80 -8.79
CA ILE A 92 3.29 9.44 -8.67
C ILE A 92 2.17 8.51 -8.24
N GLN A 93 1.98 7.45 -9.01
CA GLN A 93 1.09 6.35 -8.66
C GLN A 93 1.92 5.11 -8.42
N VAL A 94 1.67 4.45 -7.29
CA VAL A 94 2.33 3.19 -6.95
C VAL A 94 1.28 2.12 -6.72
N ARG A 95 1.44 1.00 -7.41
CA ARG A 95 0.61 -0.17 -7.19
C ARG A 95 1.50 -1.28 -6.62
N LEU A 96 1.16 -1.74 -5.44
CA LEU A 96 1.89 -2.82 -4.80
C LEU A 96 1.04 -4.08 -4.79
N LYS A 97 1.64 -5.19 -5.19
CA LYS A 97 1.08 -6.51 -4.95
C LYS A 97 1.66 -7.01 -3.65
N VAL A 98 0.81 -7.40 -2.73
CA VAL A 98 1.22 -7.74 -1.37
C VAL A 98 0.66 -9.08 -0.95
N GLU A 99 1.35 -9.73 -0.03
CA GLU A 99 0.83 -10.87 0.69
C GLU A 99 0.49 -10.40 2.09
N CYS A 100 -0.74 -10.68 2.53
CA CYS A 100 -1.25 -10.16 3.79
C CYS A 100 -1.14 -11.18 4.90
N ASN A 101 -0.68 -10.73 6.06
CA ASN A 101 -0.70 -11.50 7.29
C ASN A 101 -1.57 -10.75 8.29
N ILE A 102 -2.47 -11.49 8.93
CA ILE A 102 -3.40 -10.92 9.90
C ILE A 102 -2.83 -11.18 11.30
N ASN A 103 -2.53 -10.09 12.01
CA ASN A 103 -2.06 -10.15 13.39
C ASN A 103 -3.17 -9.63 14.29
N HIS A 104 -3.46 -10.42 15.32
CA HIS A 104 -4.52 -10.08 16.28
C HIS A 104 -3.96 -9.46 17.54
#